data_e6ccaca505378e4608367b9f11ac5003
#
_entry.id   e6ccaca505378e4608367b9f11ac5003
#
_cell.length_a   1.000
_cell.length_b   1.000
_cell.length_c   1.000
_cell.angle_alpha   90.00
_cell.angle_beta   90.00
_cell.angle_gamma   90.00
#
_symmetry.space_group_name_H-M   'P 1'
#
loop_
_entity.id
_entity.type
_entity.pdbx_description
1 polymer ?
#
loop_
_entity_poly.entity_id
_entity_poly.type
_entity_poly.pdbx_seq_one_letter_code
_entity_poly.pdbx_strand_id
1 'polypeptide(L)'
;MRFNIITRKLLLSVSGAALLSVAATPAMAHDHSKKDTAEKVSEVSAKQVKNNSILQPWKGPYDGVPAWNKINVADFPVAFQVVMDKVKSDINAVRDNPAPATFENFTLPMELAGNAADEVFSIWGVHSSNLSNEEIRKIQGEWMPKVSAFFNELTLDPKLLEKTKTVYDNRMSAGLNAQQLRLVERNYEQLVRNGALLKGEDKEKLIALNTELAKAFNEFSNKVLADEETYIYLTDKADLAGLPESFIASIKGAAEAQGKKGWALKNTRSVMQPFLQNSTRRDLR
;
A
#
# COMPACT_ATOMS: atom_id res chain seq x y z
N MET A 1 16.26 7.10 -7.45
CA MET A 1 16.29 5.62 -7.47
C MET A 1 14.87 5.15 -7.27
N ARG A 2 14.20 4.72 -8.34
CA ARG A 2 12.82 4.18 -8.25
C ARG A 2 12.93 2.76 -7.68
N PHE A 3 12.34 2.51 -6.52
CA PHE A 3 12.24 1.18 -5.94
C PHE A 3 11.02 0.48 -6.52
N ASN A 4 11.21 -0.71 -7.07
CA ASN A 4 10.18 -1.53 -7.67
C ASN A 4 9.08 -1.90 -6.64
N ILE A 5 7.82 -1.93 -7.06
CA ILE A 5 6.64 -2.31 -6.24
C ILE A 5 6.81 -3.70 -5.64
N ILE A 6 7.42 -4.65 -6.35
CA ILE A 6 7.62 -6.00 -5.85
C ILE A 6 8.56 -5.96 -4.64
N THR A 7 9.67 -5.23 -4.74
CA THR A 7 10.62 -5.05 -3.63
C THR A 7 10.04 -4.15 -2.52
N ARG A 8 9.25 -3.14 -2.88
CA ARG A 8 8.59 -2.23 -1.92
C ARG A 8 7.47 -2.89 -1.14
N LYS A 9 6.65 -3.77 -1.75
CA LYS A 9 5.60 -4.50 -1.03
C LYS A 9 6.14 -5.65 -0.19
N LEU A 10 7.26 -6.26 -0.58
CA LEU A 10 8.01 -7.12 0.30
C LEU A 10 8.57 -6.37 1.53
N LEU A 11 8.87 -5.07 1.41
CA LEU A 11 9.25 -4.19 2.53
C LEU A 11 8.04 -3.63 3.30
N LEU A 12 6.90 -3.39 2.63
CA LEU A 12 5.69 -2.81 3.24
C LEU A 12 4.81 -3.84 3.97
N SER A 13 5.01 -5.14 3.75
CA SER A 13 4.34 -6.18 4.54
C SER A 13 4.75 -6.20 6.02
N VAL A 14 5.80 -5.45 6.40
CA VAL A 14 6.26 -5.29 7.78
C VAL A 14 5.95 -3.90 8.37
N SER A 15 5.57 -2.90 7.55
CA SER A 15 5.46 -1.51 8.03
C SER A 15 4.24 -0.75 7.57
N GLY A 16 3.20 -1.41 7.10
CA GLY A 16 2.04 -0.69 6.60
C GLY A 16 0.86 -1.58 6.28
N ALA A 17 0.31 -2.26 7.29
CA ALA A 17 -1.06 -2.76 7.21
C ALA A 17 -2.00 -1.55 7.38
N ALA A 18 -2.07 -0.70 6.37
CA ALA A 18 -3.14 0.25 6.26
C ALA A 18 -4.40 -0.50 5.81
N LEU A 19 -5.29 -0.71 6.76
CA LEU A 19 -6.74 -0.79 6.60
C LEU A 19 -7.27 -1.70 5.47
N LEU A 20 -7.56 -2.96 5.79
CA LEU A 20 -8.59 -3.73 5.11
C LEU A 20 -9.42 -4.47 6.16
N SER A 21 -10.54 -3.85 6.54
CA SER A 21 -11.62 -4.52 7.22
C SER A 21 -12.30 -5.48 6.24
N VAL A 22 -12.01 -6.77 6.36
CA VAL A 22 -12.85 -7.83 5.80
C VAL A 22 -13.61 -8.43 6.96
N ALA A 23 -14.91 -8.18 7.00
CA ALA A 23 -15.84 -8.89 7.86
C ALA A 23 -15.82 -10.37 7.46
N ALA A 24 -15.27 -11.21 8.32
CA ALA A 24 -15.36 -12.67 8.18
C ALA A 24 -16.76 -13.12 8.60
N THR A 25 -17.58 -13.52 7.64
CA THR A 25 -18.73 -14.37 7.89
C THR A 25 -18.27 -15.82 8.07
N PRO A 26 -18.86 -16.59 9.00
CA PRO A 26 -18.42 -17.96 9.26
C PRO A 26 -18.72 -18.87 8.08
N ALA A 27 -17.72 -19.63 7.66
CA ALA A 27 -17.84 -20.64 6.63
C ALA A 27 -18.75 -21.78 7.11
N MET A 28 -19.93 -21.90 6.51
CA MET A 28 -20.66 -23.15 6.49
C MET A 28 -20.09 -24.05 5.40
N ALA A 29 -19.80 -25.27 5.77
CA ALA A 29 -19.42 -26.32 4.85
C ALA A 29 -20.51 -26.53 3.80
N HIS A 30 -20.18 -26.41 2.54
CA HIS A 30 -21.03 -26.84 1.43
C HIS A 30 -20.26 -27.66 0.41
N ASP A 31 -20.84 -28.81 0.20
CA ASP A 31 -20.80 -29.82 -0.83
C ASP A 31 -20.14 -29.44 -2.17
N HIS A 32 -19.19 -30.30 -2.60
CA HIS A 32 -18.54 -30.29 -3.91
C HIS A 32 -19.53 -30.78 -4.99
N SER A 33 -20.25 -29.86 -5.60
CA SER A 33 -20.84 -30.06 -6.94
C SER A 33 -21.51 -28.77 -7.41
N LYS A 34 -20.76 -27.84 -7.98
CA LYS A 34 -21.31 -26.87 -8.95
C LYS A 34 -20.19 -26.22 -9.78
N LYS A 35 -20.21 -26.57 -11.06
CA LYS A 35 -19.91 -25.80 -12.27
C LYS A 35 -19.18 -24.46 -12.11
N ASP A 36 -18.03 -24.41 -12.78
CA ASP A 36 -17.34 -23.22 -13.27
C ASP A 36 -18.31 -22.11 -13.69
N THR A 37 -18.46 -21.13 -12.85
CA THR A 37 -18.75 -19.75 -13.24
C THR A 37 -17.44 -18.98 -13.08
N ALA A 38 -16.55 -19.13 -14.05
CA ALA A 38 -15.48 -18.16 -14.26
C ALA A 38 -16.18 -16.82 -14.47
N GLU A 39 -16.13 -15.97 -13.45
CA GLU A 39 -16.52 -14.56 -13.55
C GLU A 39 -15.68 -13.98 -14.68
N LYS A 40 -16.29 -13.71 -15.83
CA LYS A 40 -15.65 -13.03 -16.95
C LYS A 40 -15.17 -11.70 -16.43
N VAL A 41 -13.87 -11.60 -16.12
CA VAL A 41 -13.18 -10.32 -16.01
C VAL A 41 -13.41 -9.63 -17.34
N SER A 42 -14.17 -8.54 -17.34
CA SER A 42 -14.48 -7.80 -18.55
C SER A 42 -13.16 -7.32 -19.15
N GLU A 43 -12.82 -7.78 -20.35
CA GLU A 43 -11.65 -7.31 -21.08
C GLU A 43 -11.70 -5.79 -21.17
N VAL A 44 -10.69 -5.13 -20.63
CA VAL A 44 -10.56 -3.67 -20.69
C VAL A 44 -10.36 -3.30 -22.17
N SER A 45 -11.27 -2.50 -22.71
CA SER A 45 -11.20 -2.11 -24.13
C SER A 45 -10.04 -1.14 -24.38
N ALA A 46 -9.45 -1.21 -25.58
CA ALA A 46 -8.38 -0.28 -26.01
C ALA A 46 -8.82 1.20 -25.90
N LYS A 47 -10.12 1.50 -26.06
CA LYS A 47 -10.68 2.84 -25.88
C LYS A 47 -10.62 3.29 -24.40
N GLN A 48 -10.93 2.40 -23.46
CA GLN A 48 -10.83 2.71 -22.02
C GLN A 48 -9.38 2.99 -21.62
N VAL A 49 -8.42 2.20 -22.11
CA VAL A 49 -6.99 2.43 -21.86
C VAL A 49 -6.55 3.78 -22.43
N LYS A 50 -6.88 4.07 -23.68
CA LYS A 50 -6.46 5.31 -24.37
C LYS A 50 -6.99 6.57 -23.68
N ASN A 51 -8.20 6.52 -23.15
CA ASN A 51 -8.88 7.67 -22.54
C ASN A 51 -8.69 7.75 -21.02
N ASN A 52 -8.05 6.76 -20.40
CA ASN A 52 -7.83 6.73 -18.96
C ASN A 52 -6.83 7.82 -18.55
N SER A 53 -7.21 8.70 -17.66
CA SER A 53 -6.39 9.86 -17.24
C SER A 53 -5.14 9.46 -16.47
N ILE A 54 -5.14 8.29 -15.84
CA ILE A 54 -4.06 7.79 -14.98
C ILE A 54 -2.98 7.09 -15.80
N LEU A 55 -3.37 6.44 -16.90
CA LEU A 55 -2.49 5.69 -17.80
C LEU A 55 -1.78 6.58 -18.84
N GLN A 56 -1.98 7.91 -18.79
CA GLN A 56 -1.30 8.82 -19.71
C GLN A 56 0.18 8.98 -19.33
N PRO A 57 1.10 9.09 -20.31
CA PRO A 57 2.50 9.32 -20.05
C PRO A 57 2.72 10.60 -19.25
N TRP A 58 3.55 10.51 -18.24
CA TRP A 58 3.99 11.69 -17.48
C TRP A 58 4.83 12.60 -18.36
N LYS A 59 4.68 13.91 -18.21
CA LYS A 59 5.36 14.93 -19.03
C LYS A 59 5.92 16.03 -18.14
N GLY A 60 6.93 16.73 -18.66
CA GLY A 60 7.54 17.86 -17.98
C GLY A 60 8.92 17.53 -17.38
N PRO A 61 9.42 18.37 -16.46
CA PRO A 61 10.74 18.20 -15.85
C PRO A 61 10.83 16.95 -14.98
N TYR A 62 12.06 16.54 -14.66
CA TYR A 62 12.36 15.41 -13.76
C TYR A 62 11.79 14.06 -14.23
N ASP A 63 11.93 13.76 -15.51
CA ASP A 63 11.37 12.56 -16.18
C ASP A 63 9.84 12.52 -16.24
N GLY A 64 9.20 13.66 -15.98
CA GLY A 64 7.76 13.84 -16.05
C GLY A 64 7.06 13.77 -14.69
N VAL A 65 5.89 14.38 -14.68
CA VAL A 65 4.98 14.41 -13.54
C VAL A 65 3.56 14.04 -13.97
N PRO A 66 2.72 13.45 -13.10
CA PRO A 66 1.32 13.21 -13.41
C PRO A 66 0.59 14.52 -13.71
N ALA A 67 -0.37 14.48 -14.61
CA ALA A 67 -1.26 15.61 -14.86
C ALA A 67 -2.35 15.67 -13.77
N TRP A 68 -2.00 16.07 -12.55
CA TRP A 68 -2.83 16.02 -11.35
C TRP A 68 -4.23 16.64 -11.54
N ASN A 69 -4.31 17.75 -12.30
CA ASN A 69 -5.56 18.44 -12.60
C ASN A 69 -6.48 17.72 -13.59
N LYS A 70 -6.01 16.62 -14.18
CA LYS A 70 -6.77 15.80 -15.15
C LYS A 70 -7.09 14.42 -14.61
N ILE A 71 -6.59 14.04 -13.40
CA ILE A 71 -6.86 12.74 -12.83
C ILE A 71 -8.36 12.62 -12.51
N ASN A 72 -8.98 11.58 -13.07
CA ASN A 72 -10.35 11.19 -12.75
C ASN A 72 -10.32 9.96 -11.84
N VAL A 73 -10.90 10.07 -10.66
CA VAL A 73 -10.92 9.00 -9.65
C VAL A 73 -11.59 7.72 -10.19
N ALA A 74 -12.64 7.87 -11.00
CA ALA A 74 -13.32 6.74 -11.62
C ALA A 74 -12.46 5.91 -12.60
N ASP A 75 -11.29 6.41 -13.00
CA ASP A 75 -10.36 5.71 -13.88
C ASP A 75 -9.45 4.70 -13.17
N PHE A 76 -9.35 4.74 -11.82
CA PHE A 76 -8.47 3.84 -11.07
C PHE A 76 -8.77 2.36 -11.24
N PRO A 77 -10.03 1.87 -11.23
CA PRO A 77 -10.34 0.46 -11.45
C PRO A 77 -9.73 -0.10 -12.74
N VAL A 78 -9.91 0.64 -13.85
CA VAL A 78 -9.36 0.27 -15.15
C VAL A 78 -7.82 0.33 -15.12
N ALA A 79 -7.24 1.36 -14.52
CA ALA A 79 -5.78 1.50 -14.41
C ALA A 79 -5.16 0.36 -13.61
N PHE A 80 -5.76 -0.05 -12.48
CA PHE A 80 -5.30 -1.19 -11.69
C PHE A 80 -5.31 -2.48 -12.50
N GLN A 81 -6.41 -2.77 -13.22
CA GLN A 81 -6.49 -3.97 -14.05
C GLN A 81 -5.39 -3.98 -15.11
N VAL A 82 -5.25 -2.89 -15.86
CA VAL A 82 -4.26 -2.77 -16.95
C VAL A 82 -2.84 -3.01 -16.46
N VAL A 83 -2.46 -2.37 -15.34
CA VAL A 83 -1.08 -2.53 -14.84
C VAL A 83 -0.84 -3.87 -14.18
N MET A 84 -1.83 -4.48 -13.54
CA MET A 84 -1.71 -5.86 -13.04
C MET A 84 -1.54 -6.86 -14.17
N ASP A 85 -2.31 -6.73 -15.25
CA ASP A 85 -2.19 -7.60 -16.43
C ASP A 85 -0.83 -7.44 -17.10
N LYS A 86 -0.35 -6.19 -17.23
CA LYS A 86 0.99 -5.91 -17.76
C LYS A 86 2.09 -6.53 -16.90
N VAL A 87 2.05 -6.32 -15.58
CA VAL A 87 3.01 -6.89 -14.64
C VAL A 87 3.00 -8.42 -14.71
N LYS A 88 1.80 -9.02 -14.75
CA LYS A 88 1.66 -10.48 -14.87
C LYS A 88 2.28 -11.01 -16.15
N SER A 89 2.03 -10.33 -17.27
CA SER A 89 2.60 -10.68 -18.56
C SER A 89 4.13 -10.62 -18.54
N ASP A 90 4.69 -9.51 -18.05
CA ASP A 90 6.14 -9.29 -17.99
C ASP A 90 6.83 -10.32 -17.08
N ILE A 91 6.25 -10.58 -15.89
CA ILE A 91 6.78 -11.57 -14.95
C ILE A 91 6.68 -12.99 -15.51
N ASN A 92 5.57 -13.36 -16.15
CA ASN A 92 5.42 -14.65 -16.78
C ASN A 92 6.48 -14.88 -17.87
N ALA A 93 6.76 -13.87 -18.69
CA ALA A 93 7.80 -13.96 -19.72
C ALA A 93 9.19 -14.23 -19.12
N VAL A 94 9.51 -13.59 -17.98
CA VAL A 94 10.77 -13.81 -17.26
C VAL A 94 10.78 -15.18 -16.55
N ARG A 95 9.68 -15.54 -15.89
CA ARG A 95 9.52 -16.82 -15.18
C ARG A 95 9.66 -18.02 -16.09
N ASP A 96 9.02 -17.94 -17.26
CA ASP A 96 8.93 -19.08 -18.18
C ASP A 96 10.08 -19.11 -19.21
N ASN A 97 11.03 -18.19 -19.12
CA ASN A 97 12.27 -18.23 -19.92
C ASN A 97 13.04 -19.54 -19.62
N PRO A 98 13.29 -20.41 -20.63
CA PRO A 98 13.95 -21.69 -20.42
C PRO A 98 15.45 -21.59 -20.14
N ALA A 99 16.08 -20.45 -20.41
CA ALA A 99 17.50 -20.24 -20.16
C ALA A 99 17.81 -20.25 -18.64
N PRO A 100 19.01 -20.70 -18.24
CA PRO A 100 19.48 -20.57 -16.87
C PRO A 100 19.35 -19.10 -16.41
N ALA A 101 18.81 -18.89 -15.20
CA ALA A 101 18.58 -17.55 -14.69
C ALA A 101 19.91 -16.83 -14.40
N THR A 102 20.05 -15.61 -14.91
CA THR A 102 21.17 -14.69 -14.67
C THR A 102 20.67 -13.35 -14.19
N PHE A 103 21.59 -12.45 -13.84
CA PHE A 103 21.22 -11.07 -13.53
C PHE A 103 20.51 -10.40 -14.71
N GLU A 104 21.03 -10.56 -15.92
CA GLU A 104 20.54 -9.89 -17.14
C GLU A 104 19.21 -10.42 -17.64
N ASN A 105 18.99 -11.75 -17.57
CA ASN A 105 17.78 -12.36 -18.13
C ASN A 105 16.68 -12.61 -17.10
N PHE A 106 16.98 -12.42 -15.80
CA PHE A 106 16.02 -12.63 -14.73
C PHE A 106 15.94 -11.44 -13.77
N THR A 107 17.03 -11.12 -13.02
CA THR A 107 16.94 -10.10 -11.96
C THR A 107 16.61 -8.71 -12.52
N LEU A 108 17.31 -8.26 -13.56
CA LEU A 108 17.07 -6.96 -14.16
C LEU A 108 15.67 -6.83 -14.79
N PRO A 109 15.19 -7.79 -15.61
CA PRO A 109 13.82 -7.77 -16.11
C PRO A 109 12.75 -7.78 -14.99
N MET A 110 12.96 -8.52 -13.90
CA MET A 110 12.06 -8.51 -12.73
C MET A 110 12.01 -7.14 -12.06
N GLU A 111 13.14 -6.42 -11.93
CA GLU A 111 13.16 -5.05 -11.40
C GLU A 111 12.41 -4.06 -12.29
N LEU A 112 12.40 -4.28 -13.60
CA LEU A 112 11.74 -3.39 -14.56
C LEU A 112 10.24 -3.70 -14.75
N ALA A 113 9.82 -4.93 -14.49
CA ALA A 113 8.45 -5.41 -14.73
C ALA A 113 7.38 -4.63 -13.95
N GLY A 114 7.74 -4.00 -12.81
CA GLY A 114 6.80 -3.25 -11.96
C GLY A 114 6.65 -1.77 -12.29
N ASN A 115 7.43 -1.19 -13.18
CA ASN A 115 7.50 0.27 -13.37
C ASN A 115 6.15 0.91 -13.71
N ALA A 116 5.37 0.31 -14.60
CA ALA A 116 4.05 0.83 -14.96
C ALA A 116 3.07 0.81 -13.78
N ALA A 117 3.14 -0.22 -12.96
CA ALA A 117 2.34 -0.31 -11.74
C ALA A 117 2.79 0.70 -10.69
N ASP A 118 4.10 0.99 -10.57
CA ASP A 118 4.64 2.01 -9.67
C ASP A 118 4.06 3.40 -9.97
N GLU A 119 3.88 3.76 -11.23
CA GLU A 119 3.28 5.03 -11.62
C GLU A 119 1.82 5.12 -11.15
N VAL A 120 1.00 4.13 -11.45
CA VAL A 120 -0.41 4.08 -11.05
C VAL A 120 -0.57 4.08 -9.53
N PHE A 121 0.20 3.23 -8.83
CA PHE A 121 0.11 3.16 -7.36
C PHE A 121 0.71 4.37 -6.64
N SER A 122 1.61 5.12 -7.28
CA SER A 122 2.08 6.42 -6.74
C SER A 122 0.96 7.45 -6.78
N ILE A 123 0.22 7.55 -7.90
CA ILE A 123 -0.94 8.45 -8.00
C ILE A 123 -2.03 8.01 -7.00
N TRP A 124 -2.32 6.71 -6.93
CA TRP A 124 -3.28 6.16 -5.96
C TRP A 124 -2.91 6.49 -4.52
N GLY A 125 -1.63 6.36 -4.16
CA GLY A 125 -1.14 6.69 -2.82
C GLY A 125 -1.44 8.13 -2.40
N VAL A 126 -1.27 9.08 -3.31
CA VAL A 126 -1.61 10.49 -3.04
C VAL A 126 -3.12 10.66 -2.84
N HIS A 127 -3.94 10.07 -3.71
CA HIS A 127 -5.41 10.21 -3.61
C HIS A 127 -5.95 9.53 -2.34
N SER A 128 -5.52 8.32 -2.05
CA SER A 128 -6.02 7.57 -0.89
C SER A 128 -5.58 8.18 0.45
N SER A 129 -4.37 8.78 0.51
CA SER A 129 -3.82 9.32 1.75
C SER A 129 -4.16 10.80 2.00
N ASN A 130 -4.22 11.62 0.93
CA ASN A 130 -4.33 13.07 1.07
C ASN A 130 -5.64 13.65 0.52
N LEU A 131 -6.29 12.96 -0.42
CA LEU A 131 -7.51 13.42 -1.10
C LEU A 131 -8.68 12.44 -0.89
N SER A 132 -8.65 11.66 0.20
CA SER A 132 -9.64 10.62 0.48
C SER A 132 -11.05 11.20 0.59
N ASN A 133 -11.98 10.55 -0.10
CA ASN A 133 -13.42 10.82 -0.08
C ASN A 133 -14.20 9.50 -0.13
N GLU A 134 -15.52 9.54 -0.22
CA GLU A 134 -16.37 8.34 -0.24
C GLU A 134 -16.09 7.45 -1.46
N GLU A 135 -15.92 8.04 -2.64
CA GLU A 135 -15.62 7.32 -3.89
C GLU A 135 -14.27 6.60 -3.79
N ILE A 136 -13.23 7.28 -3.30
CA ILE A 136 -11.90 6.70 -3.11
C ILE A 136 -11.96 5.55 -2.10
N ARG A 137 -12.67 5.70 -0.98
CA ARG A 137 -12.83 4.63 0.01
C ARG A 137 -13.56 3.41 -0.56
N LYS A 138 -14.57 3.62 -1.41
CA LYS A 138 -15.27 2.54 -2.12
C LYS A 138 -14.33 1.77 -3.03
N ILE A 139 -13.58 2.47 -3.88
CA ILE A 139 -12.58 1.85 -4.77
C ILE A 139 -11.52 1.12 -3.94
N GLN A 140 -11.05 1.71 -2.85
CA GLN A 140 -10.08 1.10 -1.94
C GLN A 140 -10.59 -0.22 -1.38
N GLY A 141 -11.83 -0.25 -0.87
CA GLY A 141 -12.46 -1.45 -0.33
C GLY A 141 -12.61 -2.57 -1.37
N GLU A 142 -12.93 -2.21 -2.60
CA GLU A 142 -13.13 -3.18 -3.68
C GLU A 142 -11.81 -3.70 -4.27
N TRP A 143 -10.86 -2.79 -4.55
CA TRP A 143 -9.67 -3.11 -5.36
C TRP A 143 -8.44 -3.52 -4.56
N MET A 144 -8.24 -2.99 -3.36
CA MET A 144 -7.03 -3.34 -2.59
C MET A 144 -6.94 -4.81 -2.20
N PRO A 145 -8.02 -5.53 -1.90
CA PRO A 145 -7.98 -6.99 -1.75
C PRO A 145 -7.51 -7.71 -3.02
N LYS A 146 -8.01 -7.31 -4.21
CA LYS A 146 -7.62 -7.89 -5.51
C LYS A 146 -6.13 -7.64 -5.79
N VAL A 147 -5.68 -6.39 -5.58
CA VAL A 147 -4.27 -6.02 -5.72
C VAL A 147 -3.39 -6.82 -4.76
N SER A 148 -3.81 -6.98 -3.51
CA SER A 148 -3.08 -7.77 -2.52
C SER A 148 -2.98 -9.24 -2.91
N ALA A 149 -4.08 -9.85 -3.33
CA ALA A 149 -4.11 -11.23 -3.81
C ALA A 149 -3.18 -11.44 -5.02
N PHE A 150 -3.22 -10.52 -5.98
CA PHE A 150 -2.34 -10.54 -7.15
C PHE A 150 -0.85 -10.55 -6.77
N PHE A 151 -0.42 -9.64 -5.90
CA PHE A 151 0.99 -9.61 -5.49
C PHE A 151 1.39 -10.80 -4.61
N ASN A 152 0.46 -11.35 -3.84
CA ASN A 152 0.71 -12.57 -3.07
C ASN A 152 0.93 -13.78 -3.99
N GLU A 153 0.13 -13.92 -5.06
CA GLU A 153 0.33 -14.95 -6.10
C GLU A 153 1.76 -14.90 -6.65
N LEU A 154 2.23 -13.72 -7.05
CA LEU A 154 3.59 -13.53 -7.57
C LEU A 154 4.69 -13.83 -6.54
N THR A 155 4.48 -13.42 -5.29
CA THR A 155 5.48 -13.63 -4.21
C THR A 155 5.64 -15.10 -3.84
N LEU A 156 4.57 -15.88 -3.97
CA LEU A 156 4.55 -17.30 -3.59
C LEU A 156 4.83 -18.24 -4.76
N ASP A 157 5.15 -17.71 -5.95
CA ASP A 157 5.45 -18.51 -7.13
C ASP A 157 6.76 -19.29 -6.94
N PRO A 158 6.72 -20.65 -6.93
CA PRO A 158 7.90 -21.47 -6.66
C PRO A 158 8.96 -21.38 -7.75
N LYS A 159 8.58 -21.13 -9.02
CA LYS A 159 9.53 -20.97 -10.12
C LYS A 159 10.30 -19.66 -10.00
N LEU A 160 9.64 -18.59 -9.56
CA LEU A 160 10.32 -17.31 -9.28
C LEU A 160 11.32 -17.45 -8.13
N LEU A 161 10.96 -18.18 -7.07
CA LEU A 161 11.88 -18.48 -5.97
C LEU A 161 13.09 -19.28 -6.45
N GLU A 162 12.88 -20.34 -7.25
CA GLU A 162 13.96 -21.17 -7.79
C GLU A 162 14.93 -20.36 -8.65
N LYS A 163 14.40 -19.53 -9.56
CA LYS A 163 15.24 -18.67 -10.41
C LYS A 163 15.99 -17.61 -9.59
N THR A 164 15.32 -16.98 -8.61
CA THR A 164 15.98 -16.03 -7.70
C THR A 164 17.14 -16.71 -6.95
N LYS A 165 16.91 -17.94 -6.45
CA LYS A 165 17.95 -18.73 -5.78
C LYS A 165 19.10 -19.06 -6.72
N THR A 166 18.82 -19.44 -7.96
CA THR A 166 19.84 -19.73 -8.98
C THR A 166 20.76 -18.54 -9.21
N VAL A 167 20.20 -17.33 -9.36
CA VAL A 167 21.02 -16.12 -9.52
C VAL A 167 21.82 -15.82 -8.26
N TYR A 168 21.20 -15.98 -7.09
CA TYR A 168 21.87 -15.78 -5.80
C TYR A 168 23.05 -16.72 -5.59
N ASP A 169 22.89 -18.01 -5.87
CA ASP A 169 23.94 -19.01 -5.68
C ASP A 169 25.15 -18.72 -6.58
N ASN A 170 24.93 -18.24 -7.81
CA ASN A 170 25.97 -17.94 -8.78
C ASN A 170 26.55 -16.50 -8.70
N ARG A 171 26.05 -15.65 -7.79
CA ARG A 171 26.32 -14.21 -7.75
C ARG A 171 27.80 -13.83 -7.66
N MET A 172 28.61 -14.66 -6.97
CA MET A 172 30.02 -14.35 -6.75
C MET A 172 30.87 -14.62 -7.99
N SER A 173 30.42 -15.49 -8.91
CA SER A 173 31.10 -15.84 -10.16
C SER A 173 30.52 -15.11 -11.38
N ALA A 174 29.42 -14.36 -11.21
CA ALA A 174 28.69 -13.74 -12.32
C ALA A 174 29.26 -12.40 -12.78
N GLY A 175 30.38 -11.91 -12.24
CA GLY A 175 31.00 -10.63 -12.63
C GLY A 175 30.17 -9.38 -12.28
N LEU A 176 29.28 -9.48 -11.29
CA LEU A 176 28.38 -8.40 -10.86
C LEU A 176 29.17 -7.27 -10.19
N ASN A 177 28.78 -6.03 -10.45
CA ASN A 177 29.27 -4.91 -9.66
C ASN A 177 28.63 -4.90 -8.26
N ALA A 178 29.15 -4.05 -7.34
CA ALA A 178 28.70 -4.03 -5.95
C ALA A 178 27.19 -3.74 -5.80
N GLN A 179 26.60 -2.89 -6.65
CA GLN A 179 25.17 -2.58 -6.61
C GLN A 179 24.30 -3.75 -7.09
N GLN A 180 24.71 -4.39 -8.18
CA GLN A 180 24.04 -5.58 -8.72
C GLN A 180 24.12 -6.74 -7.75
N LEU A 181 25.30 -6.98 -7.15
CA LEU A 181 25.49 -8.00 -6.12
C LEU A 181 24.54 -7.75 -4.93
N ARG A 182 24.50 -6.52 -4.43
CA ARG A 182 23.62 -6.18 -3.32
C ARG A 182 22.13 -6.33 -3.66
N LEU A 183 21.73 -6.01 -4.89
CA LEU A 183 20.36 -6.23 -5.36
C LEU A 183 19.97 -7.71 -5.34
N VAL A 184 20.82 -8.56 -5.91
CA VAL A 184 20.60 -10.03 -5.90
C VAL A 184 20.51 -10.58 -4.47
N GLU A 185 21.41 -10.17 -3.59
CA GLU A 185 21.39 -10.58 -2.18
C GLU A 185 20.10 -10.17 -1.50
N ARG A 186 19.70 -8.90 -1.64
CA ARG A 186 18.47 -8.39 -1.03
C ARG A 186 17.22 -9.10 -1.53
N ASN A 187 17.13 -9.36 -2.83
CA ASN A 187 15.96 -10.04 -3.40
C ASN A 187 15.81 -11.45 -2.83
N TYR A 188 16.89 -12.20 -2.75
CA TYR A 188 16.87 -13.55 -2.15
C TYR A 188 16.58 -13.49 -0.64
N GLU A 189 17.33 -12.67 0.13
CA GLU A 189 17.15 -12.51 1.57
C GLU A 189 15.71 -12.12 1.92
N GLN A 190 15.09 -11.26 1.12
CA GLN A 190 13.71 -10.82 1.34
C GLN A 190 12.71 -11.96 1.17
N LEU A 191 12.87 -12.79 0.12
CA LEU A 191 12.02 -13.96 -0.07
C LEU A 191 12.19 -14.96 1.10
N VAL A 192 13.42 -15.19 1.54
CA VAL A 192 13.70 -16.07 2.69
C VAL A 192 13.05 -15.53 3.97
N ARG A 193 13.20 -14.24 4.26
CA ARG A 193 12.60 -13.59 5.45
C ARG A 193 11.07 -13.64 5.41
N ASN A 194 10.48 -13.62 4.23
CA ASN A 194 9.04 -13.77 4.06
C ASN A 194 8.56 -15.24 4.10
N GLY A 195 9.46 -16.16 4.44
CA GLY A 195 9.13 -17.56 4.64
C GLY A 195 9.09 -18.41 3.36
N ALA A 196 9.67 -17.95 2.25
CA ALA A 196 9.63 -18.68 0.99
C ALA A 196 10.26 -20.10 1.08
N LEU A 197 11.19 -20.33 2.02
CA LEU A 197 11.83 -21.62 2.24
C LEU A 197 11.07 -22.52 3.24
N LEU A 198 10.09 -21.99 3.96
CA LEU A 198 9.32 -22.77 4.92
C LEU A 198 8.42 -23.79 4.22
N LYS A 199 8.29 -24.95 4.82
CA LYS A 199 7.47 -26.07 4.30
C LYS A 199 6.60 -26.64 5.40
N GLY A 200 5.54 -27.35 4.99
CA GLY A 200 4.66 -28.07 5.91
C GLY A 200 4.14 -27.18 7.06
N GLU A 201 4.21 -27.70 8.25
CA GLU A 201 3.66 -27.09 9.47
C GLU A 201 4.22 -25.69 9.77
N ASP A 202 5.49 -25.42 9.51
CA ASP A 202 6.10 -24.12 9.74
C ASP A 202 5.57 -23.05 8.78
N LYS A 203 5.25 -23.43 7.54
CA LYS A 203 4.59 -22.53 6.57
C LYS A 203 3.17 -22.21 7.03
N GLU A 204 2.42 -23.20 7.51
CA GLU A 204 1.07 -23.01 8.04
C GLU A 204 1.06 -22.12 9.29
N LYS A 205 2.01 -22.30 10.19
CA LYS A 205 2.21 -21.43 11.37
C LYS A 205 2.51 -20.00 10.96
N LEU A 206 3.37 -19.78 9.95
CA LEU A 206 3.66 -18.42 9.45
C LEU A 206 2.39 -17.76 8.88
N ILE A 207 1.60 -18.48 8.10
CA ILE A 207 0.34 -17.97 7.54
C ILE A 207 -0.64 -17.59 8.66
N ALA A 208 -0.78 -18.43 9.67
CA ALA A 208 -1.63 -18.17 10.83
C ALA A 208 -1.17 -16.93 11.60
N LEU A 209 0.12 -16.82 11.90
CA LEU A 209 0.72 -15.65 12.58
C LEU A 209 0.56 -14.36 11.79
N ASN A 210 0.75 -14.40 10.47
CA ASN A 210 0.55 -13.22 9.62
C ASN A 210 -0.91 -12.77 9.62
N THR A 211 -1.85 -13.71 9.65
CA THR A 211 -3.30 -13.41 9.74
C THR A 211 -3.64 -12.77 11.08
N GLU A 212 -3.13 -13.31 12.18
CA GLU A 212 -3.31 -12.75 13.53
C GLU A 212 -2.69 -11.36 13.65
N LEU A 213 -1.48 -11.18 13.13
CA LEU A 213 -0.78 -9.89 13.11
C LEU A 213 -1.58 -8.84 12.32
N ALA A 214 -2.10 -9.18 11.13
CA ALA A 214 -2.92 -8.29 10.33
C ALA A 214 -4.19 -7.87 11.09
N LYS A 215 -4.85 -8.80 11.80
CA LYS A 215 -6.00 -8.52 12.66
C LYS A 215 -5.62 -7.57 13.81
N ALA A 216 -4.52 -7.83 14.51
CA ALA A 216 -4.05 -7.00 15.62
C ALA A 216 -3.71 -5.57 15.16
N PHE A 217 -3.07 -5.40 14.00
CA PHE A 217 -2.81 -4.08 13.42
C PHE A 217 -4.09 -3.32 13.07
N ASN A 218 -5.08 -4.01 12.50
CA ASN A 218 -6.37 -3.39 12.19
C ASN A 218 -7.09 -2.94 13.47
N GLU A 219 -7.13 -3.77 14.49
CA GLU A 219 -7.72 -3.44 15.79
C GLU A 219 -7.00 -2.26 16.45
N PHE A 220 -5.67 -2.24 16.42
CA PHE A 220 -4.87 -1.13 16.93
C PHE A 220 -5.17 0.17 16.18
N SER A 221 -5.17 0.14 14.84
CA SER A 221 -5.46 1.31 14.01
C SER A 221 -6.86 1.88 14.29
N ASN A 222 -7.86 1.01 14.44
CA ASN A 222 -9.22 1.44 14.77
C ASN A 222 -9.29 2.09 16.16
N LYS A 223 -8.54 1.59 17.14
CA LYS A 223 -8.46 2.20 18.47
C LYS A 223 -7.77 3.57 18.43
N VAL A 224 -6.69 3.71 17.66
CA VAL A 224 -6.01 5.00 17.45
C VAL A 224 -6.97 6.00 16.81
N LEU A 225 -7.69 5.60 15.76
CA LEU A 225 -8.68 6.49 15.11
C LEU A 225 -9.79 6.92 16.07
N ALA A 226 -10.31 5.98 16.86
CA ALA A 226 -11.35 6.30 17.86
C ALA A 226 -10.82 7.25 18.94
N ASP A 227 -9.58 7.09 19.36
CA ASP A 227 -8.93 8.00 20.32
C ASP A 227 -8.70 9.41 19.71
N GLU A 228 -8.25 9.47 18.43
CA GLU A 228 -8.08 10.73 17.70
C GLU A 228 -9.41 11.48 17.42
N GLU A 229 -10.55 10.81 17.49
CA GLU A 229 -11.88 11.45 17.38
C GLU A 229 -12.38 12.08 18.68
N THR A 230 -11.65 11.96 19.78
CA THR A 230 -11.97 12.57 21.06
C THR A 230 -11.57 14.05 21.09
N TYR A 231 -12.27 14.82 21.94
CA TYR A 231 -12.05 16.27 22.09
C TYR A 231 -12.00 16.66 23.54
N ILE A 232 -11.09 17.59 23.87
CA ILE A 232 -11.11 18.35 25.11
C ILE A 232 -11.71 19.71 24.80
N TYR A 233 -12.79 20.09 25.51
CA TYR A 233 -13.47 21.38 25.30
C TYR A 233 -13.03 22.39 26.36
N LEU A 234 -12.56 23.55 25.88
CA LEU A 234 -12.21 24.69 26.69
C LEU A 234 -13.36 25.71 26.60
N THR A 235 -13.83 26.21 27.74
CA THR A 235 -14.95 27.15 27.80
C THR A 235 -14.56 28.49 28.39
N ASP A 236 -13.46 28.53 29.15
CA ASP A 236 -12.94 29.78 29.74
C ASP A 236 -11.84 30.37 28.85
N LYS A 237 -11.93 31.68 28.59
CA LYS A 237 -10.89 32.41 27.84
C LYS A 237 -9.52 32.36 28.56
N ALA A 238 -9.49 32.22 29.87
CA ALA A 238 -8.25 32.03 30.62
C ALA A 238 -7.50 30.73 30.28
N ASP A 239 -8.20 29.72 29.75
CA ASP A 239 -7.60 28.45 29.34
C ASP A 239 -6.71 28.58 28.08
N LEU A 240 -6.86 29.70 27.37
CA LEU A 240 -6.10 29.99 26.14
C LEU A 240 -4.75 30.66 26.42
N ALA A 241 -4.39 30.88 27.67
CA ALA A 241 -3.18 31.59 28.02
C ALA A 241 -1.92 30.92 27.42
N GLY A 242 -1.12 31.72 26.69
CA GLY A 242 0.09 31.29 26.01
C GLY A 242 -0.12 30.75 24.59
N LEU A 243 -1.35 30.48 24.15
CA LEU A 243 -1.64 29.97 22.84
C LEU A 243 -1.54 31.04 21.76
N PRO A 244 -0.94 30.77 20.57
CA PRO A 244 -0.93 31.68 19.43
C PRO A 244 -2.36 31.96 18.90
N GLU A 245 -2.60 33.17 18.39
CA GLU A 245 -3.92 33.56 17.85
C GLU A 245 -4.39 32.65 16.71
N SER A 246 -3.51 32.27 15.81
CA SER A 246 -3.83 31.35 14.72
C SER A 246 -4.27 29.98 15.22
N PHE A 247 -3.64 29.48 16.29
CA PHE A 247 -4.04 28.21 16.92
C PHE A 247 -5.40 28.37 17.63
N ILE A 248 -5.61 29.45 18.35
CA ILE A 248 -6.92 29.76 18.99
C ILE A 248 -8.05 29.81 17.96
N ALA A 249 -7.82 30.46 16.81
CA ALA A 249 -8.79 30.47 15.71
C ALA A 249 -9.09 29.05 15.16
N SER A 250 -8.08 28.23 15.01
CA SER A 250 -8.22 26.85 14.54
C SER A 250 -9.08 25.99 15.48
N ILE A 251 -8.79 26.01 16.80
CA ILE A 251 -9.53 25.23 17.79
C ILE A 251 -10.94 25.77 18.05
N LYS A 252 -11.17 27.07 17.78
CA LYS A 252 -12.52 27.66 17.78
C LYS A 252 -13.34 27.11 16.62
N GLY A 253 -12.78 27.12 15.39
CA GLY A 253 -13.42 26.52 14.22
C GLY A 253 -13.73 25.04 14.41
N ALA A 254 -12.86 24.30 15.09
CA ALA A 254 -13.10 22.89 15.43
C ALA A 254 -14.31 22.72 16.39
N ALA A 255 -14.49 23.60 17.38
CA ALA A 255 -15.65 23.57 18.26
C ALA A 255 -16.95 23.89 17.50
N GLU A 256 -16.93 24.94 16.66
CA GLU A 256 -18.04 25.33 15.81
C GLU A 256 -18.49 24.20 14.87
N ALA A 257 -17.54 23.50 14.26
CA ALA A 257 -17.82 22.33 13.40
C ALA A 257 -18.51 21.18 14.15
N GLN A 258 -18.33 21.12 15.49
CA GLN A 258 -19.01 20.15 16.37
C GLN A 258 -20.31 20.74 16.99
N GLY A 259 -20.74 21.93 16.57
CA GLY A 259 -21.92 22.59 17.14
C GLY A 259 -21.74 23.03 18.61
N LYS A 260 -20.49 23.16 19.07
CA LYS A 260 -20.15 23.54 20.45
C LYS A 260 -19.69 24.99 20.54
N LYS A 261 -19.92 25.62 21.71
CA LYS A 261 -19.35 26.92 22.05
C LYS A 261 -17.96 26.74 22.66
N GLY A 262 -17.12 27.78 22.57
CA GLY A 262 -15.76 27.74 23.11
C GLY A 262 -14.75 27.22 22.12
N TRP A 263 -13.85 26.39 22.57
CA TRP A 263 -12.71 25.85 21.79
C TRP A 263 -12.60 24.35 21.98
N ALA A 264 -12.22 23.62 20.93
CA ALA A 264 -12.11 22.17 20.94
C ALA A 264 -10.70 21.73 20.56
N LEU A 265 -10.01 21.08 21.46
CA LEU A 265 -8.74 20.43 21.22
C LEU A 265 -9.02 19.00 20.77
N LYS A 266 -8.90 18.73 19.48
CA LYS A 266 -8.99 17.38 18.97
C LYS A 266 -7.74 16.58 19.41
N ASN A 267 -7.91 15.33 19.83
CA ASN A 267 -6.81 14.48 20.27
C ASN A 267 -5.96 13.98 19.09
N THR A 268 -5.42 14.89 18.32
CA THR A 268 -4.48 14.62 17.23
C THR A 268 -3.14 15.26 17.54
N ARG A 269 -2.06 14.67 17.02
CA ARG A 269 -0.71 15.19 17.19
C ARG A 269 -0.59 16.67 16.78
N SER A 270 -1.23 17.05 15.67
CA SER A 270 -1.20 18.41 15.12
C SER A 270 -1.89 19.46 16.02
N VAL A 271 -2.78 19.05 16.91
CA VAL A 271 -3.44 19.90 17.88
C VAL A 271 -2.81 19.79 19.27
N MET A 272 -2.59 18.57 19.74
CA MET A 272 -2.05 18.37 21.09
C MET A 272 -0.62 18.87 21.23
N GLN A 273 0.25 18.65 20.25
CA GLN A 273 1.64 19.10 20.33
C GLN A 273 1.77 20.63 20.45
N PRO A 274 1.15 21.48 19.60
CA PRO A 274 1.17 22.93 19.79
C PRO A 274 0.54 23.39 21.11
N PHE A 275 -0.54 22.75 21.55
CA PHE A 275 -1.15 23.04 22.83
C PHE A 275 -0.17 22.81 23.99
N LEU A 276 0.43 21.65 24.06
CA LEU A 276 1.41 21.29 25.10
C LEU A 276 2.69 22.16 25.05
N GLN A 277 3.07 22.65 23.88
CA GLN A 277 4.24 23.52 23.72
C GLN A 277 3.99 24.96 24.17
N ASN A 278 2.80 25.50 23.91
CA ASN A 278 2.54 26.93 24.03
C ASN A 278 1.68 27.28 25.26
N SER A 279 0.79 26.41 25.70
CA SER A 279 -0.07 26.69 26.84
C SER A 279 0.73 26.97 28.11
N THR A 280 0.42 28.05 28.81
CA THR A 280 0.97 28.37 30.15
C THR A 280 0.14 27.77 31.27
N ARG A 281 -1.01 27.19 30.97
CA ARG A 281 -1.90 26.50 31.91
C ARG A 281 -1.37 25.07 32.12
N ARG A 282 -0.51 24.96 33.13
CA ARG A 282 0.14 23.68 33.48
C ARG A 282 -0.85 22.61 33.95
N ASP A 283 -1.93 23.02 34.56
CA ASP A 283 -3.03 22.18 35.03
C ASP A 283 -3.83 21.54 33.89
N LEU A 284 -3.85 22.16 32.69
CA LEU A 284 -4.49 21.63 31.49
C LEU A 284 -3.53 20.79 30.61
N ARG A 285 -2.23 20.92 30.79
CA ARG A 285 -1.20 20.18 30.08
C ARG A 285 -0.97 18.81 30.68
#